data_e631ed26d626bf988555f043ec684735
#
_entry.id   e631ed26d626bf988555f043ec684735
#
_cell.length_a   1.000
_cell.length_b   1.000
_cell.length_c   1.000
_cell.angle_alpha   90.00
_cell.angle_beta   90.00
_cell.angle_gamma   90.00
#
_symmetry.space_group_name_H-M   'P 1'
#
loop_
_entity.id
_entity.type
_entity.pdbx_description
1 polymer ?
#
loop_
_entity_poly.entity_id
_entity_poly.type
_entity_poly.pdbx_seq_one_letter_code
_entity_poly.pdbx_strand_id
1 'polypeptide(L)'
;MPRKKGVDNWNPRGAAKEKALNDPEVTKAKSIVPVLDGQKLIQEMTFDEVADYINNFGEGQTIRKITAFALAVQNISRGVNIKDVNDMRQRFYLYCALSERVGMRIGNMNAYHAMGISFKVASDWRSGGSGSTAERRELIAEVDAICSGTREMLAGMQQINPVLAIFWQKNYDGLKDVQDHVVSTGDPLGDKQSREQIQEKYQDIIEE
;
A
#
# COMPACT_ATOMS: atom_id res chain seq x y z
N MET A 1 2.99 -6.14 59.11
CA MET A 1 4.21 -6.43 58.30
C MET A 1 4.21 -5.54 57.09
N PRO A 2 5.19 -4.66 56.88
CA PRO A 2 5.21 -3.78 55.72
C PRO A 2 5.67 -4.57 54.49
N ARG A 3 4.92 -4.46 53.38
CA ARG A 3 5.30 -4.98 52.09
C ARG A 3 6.56 -4.26 51.60
N LYS A 4 7.65 -5.00 51.35
CA LYS A 4 8.81 -4.49 50.62
C LYS A 4 8.35 -4.06 49.23
N LYS A 5 8.56 -2.79 48.87
CA LYS A 5 8.46 -2.33 47.51
C LYS A 5 9.58 -3.01 46.70
N GLY A 6 9.20 -3.97 45.90
CA GLY A 6 10.10 -4.58 44.92
C GLY A 6 10.46 -3.53 43.87
N VAL A 7 11.72 -3.25 43.79
CA VAL A 7 12.34 -2.47 42.71
C VAL A 7 12.51 -3.42 41.55
N ASP A 8 11.47 -3.58 40.76
CA ASP A 8 11.57 -4.31 39.51
C ASP A 8 10.94 -3.50 38.38
N ASN A 9 11.55 -2.36 38.13
CA ASN A 9 11.45 -1.74 36.81
C ASN A 9 12.49 -2.39 35.90
N TRP A 10 12.37 -3.72 35.73
CA TRP A 10 13.11 -4.36 34.67
C TRP A 10 12.45 -4.01 33.32
N ASN A 11 13.04 -3.04 32.63
CA ASN A 11 12.67 -2.72 31.26
C ASN A 11 13.76 -3.30 30.33
N PRO A 12 13.65 -4.57 29.94
CA PRO A 12 14.66 -5.22 29.09
C PRO A 12 14.77 -4.56 27.73
N ARG A 13 13.72 -3.88 27.29
CA ARG A 13 13.72 -3.12 26.02
C ARG A 13 14.53 -1.84 26.10
N GLY A 14 14.57 -1.18 27.26
CA GLY A 14 15.40 0.01 27.47
C GLY A 14 16.88 -0.32 27.52
N ALA A 15 17.27 -1.31 28.33
CA ALA A 15 18.66 -1.73 28.47
C ALA A 15 19.23 -2.33 27.17
N ALA A 16 18.43 -3.12 26.43
CA ALA A 16 18.85 -3.64 25.12
C ALA A 16 18.99 -2.52 24.08
N LYS A 17 18.12 -1.50 24.16
CA LYS A 17 18.19 -0.34 23.26
C LYS A 17 19.42 0.53 23.53
N GLU A 18 19.76 0.72 24.80
CA GLU A 18 20.92 1.51 25.20
C GLU A 18 22.24 0.79 24.90
N LYS A 19 22.29 -0.54 25.10
CA LYS A 19 23.44 -1.36 24.73
C LYS A 19 23.62 -1.42 23.21
N ALA A 20 22.54 -1.52 22.44
CA ALA A 20 22.58 -1.47 21.00
C ALA A 20 22.97 -0.10 20.45
N LEU A 21 22.70 1.01 21.18
CA LEU A 21 23.09 2.35 20.75
C LEU A 21 24.60 2.60 20.92
N ASN A 22 25.24 1.94 21.88
CA ASN A 22 26.65 2.10 22.24
C ASN A 22 27.55 1.00 21.69
N ASP A 23 27.02 0.04 20.96
CA ASP A 23 27.80 -0.99 20.30
C ASP A 23 28.54 -0.38 19.10
N PRO A 24 29.89 -0.45 19.06
CA PRO A 24 30.69 0.10 17.96
C PRO A 24 30.35 -0.53 16.61
N GLU A 25 29.85 -1.77 16.56
CA GLU A 25 29.36 -2.39 15.33
C GLU A 25 28.02 -1.82 14.88
N VAL A 26 27.11 -1.52 15.82
CA VAL A 26 25.82 -0.85 15.51
C VAL A 26 26.05 0.62 15.14
N THR A 27 27.05 1.27 15.72
CA THR A 27 27.45 2.63 15.31
C THR A 27 28.07 2.62 13.91
N LYS A 28 28.86 1.59 13.57
CA LYS A 28 29.30 1.34 12.18
C LYS A 28 28.14 1.03 11.25
N ALA A 29 27.17 0.23 11.67
CA ALA A 29 25.97 -0.07 10.87
C ALA A 29 25.08 1.16 10.66
N LYS A 30 25.05 2.12 11.59
CA LYS A 30 24.38 3.41 11.40
C LYS A 30 25.09 4.31 10.38
N SER A 31 26.35 4.09 10.12
CA SER A 31 27.11 4.78 9.07
C SER A 31 27.03 4.07 7.72
N ILE A 32 26.36 2.91 7.64
CA ILE A 32 26.00 2.25 6.39
C ILE A 32 24.64 2.81 5.91
N VAL A 33 24.57 4.10 5.75
CA VAL A 33 23.93 4.64 4.55
C VAL A 33 24.79 4.13 3.41
N PRO A 34 24.29 3.41 2.41
CA PRO A 34 25.12 2.95 1.31
C PRO A 34 25.85 4.16 0.74
N VAL A 35 27.13 4.29 1.09
CA VAL A 35 28.04 5.20 0.43
C VAL A 35 28.18 4.59 -0.96
N LEU A 36 27.47 5.17 -1.89
CA LEU A 36 27.50 4.77 -3.30
C LEU A 36 28.87 5.19 -3.83
N ASP A 37 29.88 4.33 -3.69
CA ASP A 37 31.22 4.40 -4.33
C ASP A 37 31.77 5.81 -4.60
N GLY A 38 31.78 6.70 -3.59
CA GLY A 38 32.21 8.09 -3.72
C GLY A 38 31.23 9.03 -4.39
N GLN A 39 30.04 8.56 -4.75
CA GLN A 39 28.98 9.38 -5.32
C GLN A 39 28.17 10.08 -4.22
N LYS A 40 27.52 11.19 -4.56
CA LYS A 40 26.62 11.91 -3.69
C LYS A 40 25.51 10.98 -3.16
N LEU A 41 25.16 11.12 -1.91
CA LEU A 41 23.97 10.45 -1.39
C LEU A 41 22.74 10.90 -2.18
N ILE A 42 21.81 9.98 -2.45
CA ILE A 42 20.54 10.31 -3.14
C ILE A 42 19.86 11.54 -2.53
N GLN A 43 20.08 11.78 -1.25
CA GLN A 43 19.55 12.93 -0.52
C GLN A 43 20.13 14.28 -0.92
N GLU A 44 21.34 14.29 -1.49
CA GLU A 44 22.09 15.47 -1.91
C GLU A 44 22.03 15.66 -3.45
N MET A 45 21.48 14.67 -4.15
CA MET A 45 21.34 14.67 -5.59
C MET A 45 20.16 15.55 -6.02
N THR A 46 20.31 16.22 -7.14
CA THR A 46 19.20 16.84 -7.84
C THR A 46 18.26 15.79 -8.43
N PHE A 47 17.09 16.19 -8.85
CA PHE A 47 16.12 15.31 -9.50
C PHE A 47 16.72 14.57 -10.70
N ASP A 48 17.47 15.27 -11.55
CA ASP A 48 18.09 14.71 -12.74
C ASP A 48 19.21 13.71 -12.39
N GLU A 49 20.07 14.06 -11.45
CA GLU A 49 21.14 13.17 -10.96
C GLU A 49 20.56 11.88 -10.38
N VAL A 50 19.44 11.95 -9.63
CA VAL A 50 18.75 10.78 -9.07
C VAL A 50 18.20 9.90 -10.17
N ALA A 51 17.54 10.48 -11.17
CA ALA A 51 16.96 9.72 -12.28
C ALA A 51 18.05 9.01 -13.07
N ASP A 52 19.15 9.71 -13.41
CA ASP A 52 20.28 9.15 -14.14
C ASP A 52 20.96 8.04 -13.32
N TYR A 53 21.14 8.24 -12.01
CA TYR A 53 21.68 7.22 -11.11
C TYR A 53 20.81 5.94 -11.13
N ILE A 54 19.48 6.07 -11.03
CA ILE A 54 18.57 4.93 -11.06
C ILE A 54 18.61 4.23 -12.43
N ASN A 55 18.74 4.97 -13.53
CA ASN A 55 18.79 4.40 -14.86
C ASN A 55 20.12 3.71 -15.19
N ASN A 56 21.19 4.04 -14.51
CA ASN A 56 22.50 3.40 -14.67
C ASN A 56 22.58 1.98 -14.08
N PHE A 57 21.56 1.52 -13.34
CA PHE A 57 21.52 0.13 -12.87
C PHE A 57 21.22 -0.80 -14.06
N GLY A 58 22.17 -1.71 -14.35
CA GLY A 58 22.05 -2.70 -15.42
C GLY A 58 21.08 -3.85 -15.10
N GLU A 59 20.93 -4.73 -16.07
CA GLU A 59 20.19 -5.98 -15.91
C GLU A 59 20.76 -6.79 -14.74
N GLY A 60 19.89 -7.38 -13.92
CA GLY A 60 20.29 -8.12 -12.70
C GLY A 60 20.44 -7.26 -11.45
N GLN A 61 20.39 -5.92 -11.55
CA GLN A 61 20.45 -5.03 -10.41
C GLN A 61 19.06 -4.47 -9.99
N THR A 62 18.00 -5.19 -10.31
CA THR A 62 16.61 -4.78 -10.07
C THR A 62 16.36 -4.37 -8.61
N ILE A 63 16.90 -5.13 -7.63
CA ILE A 63 16.73 -4.81 -6.20
C ILE A 63 17.38 -3.45 -5.87
N ARG A 64 18.58 -3.18 -6.39
CA ARG A 64 19.26 -1.89 -6.17
C ARG A 64 18.48 -0.75 -6.80
N LYS A 65 17.96 -0.95 -8.02
CA LYS A 65 17.11 0.03 -8.72
C LYS A 65 15.86 0.36 -7.91
N ILE A 66 15.15 -0.66 -7.40
CA ILE A 66 13.95 -0.48 -6.57
C ILE A 66 14.29 0.25 -5.27
N THR A 67 15.39 -0.12 -4.60
CA THR A 67 15.81 0.52 -3.35
C THR A 67 16.18 1.99 -3.58
N ALA A 68 16.94 2.30 -4.62
CA ALA A 68 17.29 3.67 -4.98
C ALA A 68 16.06 4.51 -5.29
N PHE A 69 15.11 3.95 -6.03
CA PHE A 69 13.83 4.60 -6.31
C PHE A 69 13.04 4.88 -5.02
N ALA A 70 12.92 3.91 -4.12
CA ALA A 70 12.23 4.11 -2.84
C ALA A 70 12.86 5.22 -1.98
N LEU A 71 14.19 5.29 -1.93
CA LEU A 71 14.92 6.37 -1.26
C LEU A 71 14.71 7.74 -1.93
N ALA A 72 14.63 7.77 -3.25
CA ALA A 72 14.33 8.98 -4.00
C ALA A 72 12.90 9.48 -3.71
N VAL A 73 11.92 8.59 -3.64
CA VAL A 73 10.54 8.94 -3.24
C VAL A 73 10.51 9.51 -1.84
N GLN A 74 11.26 8.92 -0.90
CA GLN A 74 11.38 9.45 0.45
C GLN A 74 12.05 10.84 0.46
N ASN A 75 13.00 11.09 -0.45
CA ASN A 75 13.62 12.41 -0.59
C ASN A 75 12.65 13.46 -1.10
N ILE A 76 11.75 13.11 -2.03
CA ILE A 76 10.68 13.98 -2.52
C ILE A 76 9.79 14.46 -1.36
N SER A 77 9.51 13.61 -0.36
CA SER A 77 8.67 13.98 0.79
C SER A 77 9.32 14.90 1.80
N ARG A 78 10.63 15.14 1.70
CA ARG A 78 11.33 15.98 2.67
C ARG A 78 10.87 17.42 2.63
N GLY A 79 10.59 17.96 3.81
CA GLY A 79 10.15 19.34 3.97
C GLY A 79 8.77 19.64 3.42
N VAL A 80 7.98 18.62 3.04
CA VAL A 80 6.61 18.82 2.60
C VAL A 80 5.76 19.43 3.72
N ASN A 81 4.99 20.45 3.37
CA ASN A 81 3.99 21.00 4.27
C ASN A 81 2.66 20.27 4.11
N ILE A 82 2.40 19.29 4.97
CA ILE A 82 1.16 18.49 4.95
C ILE A 82 -0.12 19.31 5.24
N LYS A 83 0.01 20.59 5.62
CA LYS A 83 -1.13 21.50 5.76
C LYS A 83 -1.46 22.19 4.45
N ASP A 84 -0.54 22.21 3.50
CA ASP A 84 -0.70 22.80 2.18
C ASP A 84 -0.98 21.70 1.14
N VAL A 85 -2.21 21.64 0.67
CA VAL A 85 -2.66 20.67 -0.33
C VAL A 85 -1.92 20.84 -1.66
N ASN A 86 -1.54 22.07 -2.01
CA ASN A 86 -0.81 22.33 -3.25
C ASN A 86 0.64 21.83 -3.17
N ASP A 87 1.32 21.99 -2.04
CA ASP A 87 2.66 21.42 -1.84
C ASP A 87 2.60 19.89 -1.94
N MET A 88 1.63 19.24 -1.29
CA MET A 88 1.44 17.79 -1.41
C MET A 88 1.17 17.35 -2.86
N ARG A 89 0.33 18.10 -3.60
CA ARG A 89 0.04 17.81 -5.01
C ARG A 89 1.30 17.95 -5.88
N GLN A 90 2.12 18.96 -5.66
CA GLN A 90 3.39 19.12 -6.36
C GLN A 90 4.35 17.95 -6.10
N ARG A 91 4.43 17.46 -4.85
CA ARG A 91 5.23 16.27 -4.51
C ARG A 91 4.73 15.02 -5.21
N PHE A 92 3.43 14.85 -5.32
CA PHE A 92 2.85 13.77 -6.10
C PHE A 92 3.24 13.84 -7.58
N TYR A 93 3.18 15.01 -8.20
CA TYR A 93 3.60 15.16 -9.59
C TYR A 93 5.10 14.95 -9.79
N LEU A 94 5.94 15.37 -8.85
CA LEU A 94 7.37 15.06 -8.88
C LEU A 94 7.61 13.54 -8.82
N TYR A 95 6.86 12.83 -7.99
CA TYR A 95 6.90 11.37 -7.94
C TYR A 95 6.47 10.73 -9.26
N CYS A 96 5.40 11.21 -9.89
CA CYS A 96 4.97 10.73 -11.21
C CYS A 96 6.05 10.96 -12.27
N ALA A 97 6.63 12.15 -12.31
CA ALA A 97 7.70 12.49 -13.26
C ALA A 97 8.96 11.63 -13.05
N LEU A 98 9.34 11.37 -11.79
CA LEU A 98 10.44 10.45 -11.49
C LEU A 98 10.12 9.04 -11.96
N SER A 99 8.91 8.55 -11.68
CA SER A 99 8.45 7.21 -12.07
C SER A 99 8.52 7.01 -13.58
N GLU A 100 8.03 7.99 -14.34
CA GLU A 100 8.10 8.01 -15.81
C GLU A 100 9.56 7.95 -16.29
N ARG A 101 10.41 8.84 -15.78
CA ARG A 101 11.80 8.97 -16.23
C ARG A 101 12.65 7.73 -15.98
N VAL A 102 12.36 7.00 -14.90
CA VAL A 102 13.10 5.78 -14.53
C VAL A 102 12.41 4.48 -14.96
N GLY A 103 11.25 4.58 -15.63
CA GLY A 103 10.47 3.43 -16.07
C GLY A 103 9.89 2.61 -14.90
N MET A 104 9.58 3.27 -13.79
CA MET A 104 8.92 2.64 -12.63
C MET A 104 7.42 2.92 -12.63
N ARG A 105 6.64 1.95 -12.16
CA ARG A 105 5.19 2.13 -12.06
C ARG A 105 4.83 3.04 -10.91
N ILE A 106 3.85 3.90 -11.13
CA ILE A 106 3.21 4.65 -10.06
C ILE A 106 2.28 3.74 -9.24
N GLY A 107 2.23 3.98 -7.94
CA GLY A 107 1.38 3.23 -7.02
C GLY A 107 1.04 4.03 -5.78
N ASN A 108 -0.13 3.77 -5.21
CA ASN A 108 -0.71 4.55 -4.11
C ASN A 108 0.23 4.70 -2.91
N MET A 109 0.92 3.62 -2.50
CA MET A 109 1.81 3.67 -1.33
C MET A 109 2.94 4.68 -1.51
N ASN A 110 3.63 4.63 -2.65
CA ASN A 110 4.71 5.56 -2.94
C ASN A 110 4.20 6.99 -3.19
N ALA A 111 3.01 7.13 -3.79
CA ALA A 111 2.35 8.42 -3.97
C ALA A 111 2.07 9.11 -2.63
N TYR A 112 1.49 8.39 -1.67
CA TYR A 112 1.26 8.92 -0.33
C TYR A 112 2.55 9.26 0.39
N HIS A 113 3.57 8.39 0.29
CA HIS A 113 4.89 8.67 0.87
C HIS A 113 5.52 9.93 0.26
N ALA A 114 5.43 10.13 -1.05
CA ALA A 114 5.92 11.34 -1.71
C ALA A 114 5.24 12.61 -1.17
N MET A 115 3.94 12.53 -0.87
CA MET A 115 3.16 13.59 -0.24
C MET A 115 3.41 13.75 1.27
N GLY A 116 4.29 12.95 1.87
CA GLY A 116 4.61 13.00 3.29
C GLY A 116 3.55 12.42 4.23
N ILE A 117 2.62 11.62 3.71
CA ILE A 117 1.56 10.99 4.49
C ILE A 117 1.65 9.46 4.46
N SER A 118 1.14 8.81 5.49
CA SER A 118 1.03 7.36 5.51
C SER A 118 -0.27 6.89 4.83
N PHE A 119 -0.31 5.62 4.44
CA PHE A 119 -1.52 4.97 3.93
C PHE A 119 -2.70 5.12 4.90
N LYS A 120 -2.45 5.02 6.21
CA LYS A 120 -3.49 5.20 7.22
C LYS A 120 -4.09 6.61 7.16
N VAL A 121 -3.25 7.64 7.09
CA VAL A 121 -3.70 9.04 6.98
C VAL A 121 -4.51 9.25 5.71
N ALA A 122 -4.05 8.72 4.58
CA ALA A 122 -4.80 8.78 3.32
C ALA A 122 -6.18 8.10 3.44
N SER A 123 -6.23 6.92 4.10
CA SER A 123 -7.47 6.20 4.37
C SER A 123 -8.41 6.99 5.29
N ASP A 124 -7.89 7.59 6.36
CA ASP A 124 -8.67 8.42 7.28
C ASP A 124 -9.25 9.65 6.54
N TRP A 125 -8.48 10.30 5.68
CA TRP A 125 -8.97 11.43 4.90
C TRP A 125 -10.04 11.02 3.89
N ARG A 126 -9.86 9.87 3.20
CA ARG A 126 -10.83 9.33 2.25
C ARG A 126 -12.19 9.06 2.90
N SER A 127 -12.18 8.51 4.10
CA SER A 127 -13.41 8.18 4.85
C SER A 127 -14.03 9.37 5.61
N GLY A 128 -13.44 10.57 5.52
CA GLY A 128 -13.90 11.73 6.30
C GLY A 128 -13.50 11.72 7.76
N GLY A 129 -12.48 10.93 8.13
CA GLY A 129 -11.95 10.82 9.48
C GLY A 129 -11.09 11.99 9.92
N SER A 130 -10.25 11.76 10.92
CA SER A 130 -9.44 12.80 11.55
C SER A 130 -8.56 13.57 10.55
N GLY A 131 -8.62 14.89 10.58
CA GLY A 131 -7.86 15.78 9.71
C GLY A 131 -8.34 15.84 8.26
N SER A 132 -9.48 15.22 7.93
CA SER A 132 -10.07 15.28 6.60
C SER A 132 -10.67 16.66 6.35
N THR A 133 -10.34 17.24 5.19
CA THR A 133 -10.98 18.44 4.62
C THR A 133 -11.50 18.09 3.22
N ALA A 134 -12.37 18.92 2.64
CA ALA A 134 -12.85 18.71 1.28
C ALA A 134 -11.66 18.64 0.29
N GLU A 135 -10.73 19.57 0.37
CA GLU A 135 -9.55 19.65 -0.49
C GLU A 135 -8.62 18.42 -0.35
N ARG A 136 -8.44 17.91 0.88
CA ARG A 136 -7.66 16.69 1.11
C ARG A 136 -8.32 15.46 0.55
N ARG A 137 -9.65 15.34 0.67
CA ARG A 137 -10.40 14.24 0.05
C ARG A 137 -10.29 14.27 -1.46
N GLU A 138 -10.39 15.46 -2.05
CA GLU A 138 -10.25 15.66 -3.48
C GLU A 138 -8.84 15.26 -3.95
N LEU A 139 -7.78 15.69 -3.25
CA LEU A 139 -6.41 15.28 -3.56
C LEU A 139 -6.23 13.76 -3.49
N ILE A 140 -6.76 13.11 -2.45
CA ILE A 140 -6.66 11.64 -2.35
C ILE A 140 -7.42 10.96 -3.49
N ALA A 141 -8.60 11.44 -3.84
CA ALA A 141 -9.37 10.91 -4.96
C ALA A 141 -8.63 11.08 -6.31
N GLU A 142 -7.98 12.23 -6.53
CA GLU A 142 -7.14 12.49 -7.69
C GLU A 142 -5.97 11.49 -7.78
N VAL A 143 -5.23 11.31 -6.68
CA VAL A 143 -4.11 10.37 -6.59
C VAL A 143 -4.56 8.93 -6.85
N ASP A 144 -5.66 8.53 -6.23
CA ASP A 144 -6.22 7.19 -6.39
C ASP A 144 -6.66 6.93 -7.83
N ALA A 145 -7.33 7.89 -8.46
CA ALA A 145 -7.78 7.79 -9.84
C ALA A 145 -6.59 7.64 -10.81
N ILE A 146 -5.52 8.42 -10.64
CA ILE A 146 -4.32 8.34 -11.49
C ILE A 146 -3.62 6.98 -11.28
N CYS A 147 -3.44 6.54 -10.04
CA CYS A 147 -2.80 5.25 -9.74
C CYS A 147 -3.64 4.07 -10.24
N SER A 148 -4.97 4.11 -10.10
CA SER A 148 -5.87 3.07 -10.57
C SER A 148 -5.92 3.02 -12.10
N GLY A 149 -6.10 4.16 -12.76
CA GLY A 149 -6.12 4.25 -14.21
C GLY A 149 -4.83 3.73 -14.84
N THR A 150 -3.67 4.06 -14.26
CA THR A 150 -2.38 3.53 -14.73
C THR A 150 -2.30 2.02 -14.61
N ARG A 151 -2.79 1.44 -13.51
CA ARG A 151 -2.84 -0.03 -13.35
C ARG A 151 -3.74 -0.68 -14.39
N GLU A 152 -4.90 -0.12 -14.64
CA GLU A 152 -5.85 -0.60 -15.64
C GLU A 152 -5.23 -0.58 -17.03
N MET A 153 -4.62 0.51 -17.43
CA MET A 153 -3.93 0.63 -18.72
C MET A 153 -2.80 -0.40 -18.86
N LEU A 154 -1.95 -0.56 -17.83
CA LEU A 154 -0.86 -1.54 -17.85
C LEU A 154 -1.37 -2.98 -17.90
N ALA A 155 -2.51 -3.27 -17.27
CA ALA A 155 -3.16 -4.58 -17.37
C ALA A 155 -3.70 -4.82 -18.77
N GLY A 156 -4.34 -3.82 -19.39
CA GLY A 156 -4.82 -3.89 -20.76
C GLY A 156 -3.69 -4.08 -21.79
N MET A 157 -2.53 -3.48 -21.53
CA MET A 157 -1.32 -3.65 -22.35
C MET A 157 -0.55 -4.95 -22.02
N GLN A 158 -1.04 -5.79 -21.12
CA GLN A 158 -0.38 -7.02 -20.64
C GLN A 158 1.01 -6.78 -20.00
N GLN A 159 1.28 -5.56 -19.57
CA GLN A 159 2.53 -5.19 -18.89
C GLN A 159 2.55 -5.58 -17.40
N ILE A 160 1.41 -5.91 -16.85
CA ILE A 160 1.24 -6.50 -15.53
C ILE A 160 0.28 -7.68 -15.63
N ASN A 161 0.41 -8.62 -14.70
CA ASN A 161 -0.52 -9.74 -14.61
C ASN A 161 -1.94 -9.23 -14.32
N PRO A 162 -2.94 -9.49 -15.16
CA PRO A 162 -4.31 -9.00 -14.97
C PRO A 162 -4.94 -9.45 -13.66
N VAL A 163 -4.62 -10.66 -13.19
CA VAL A 163 -5.12 -11.18 -11.89
C VAL A 163 -4.59 -10.33 -10.74
N LEU A 164 -3.32 -9.93 -10.80
CA LEU A 164 -2.72 -9.05 -9.80
C LEU A 164 -3.33 -7.64 -9.86
N ALA A 165 -3.65 -7.14 -11.04
CA ALA A 165 -4.34 -5.86 -11.20
C ALA A 165 -5.73 -5.90 -10.57
N ILE A 166 -6.52 -6.94 -10.83
CA ILE A 166 -7.84 -7.13 -10.22
C ILE A 166 -7.73 -7.24 -8.69
N PHE A 167 -6.74 -7.98 -8.19
CA PHE A 167 -6.48 -8.08 -6.75
C PHE A 167 -6.23 -6.70 -6.12
N TRP A 168 -5.42 -5.86 -6.77
CA TRP A 168 -5.15 -4.50 -6.28
C TRP A 168 -6.38 -3.61 -6.34
N GLN A 169 -7.16 -3.67 -7.43
CA GLN A 169 -8.39 -2.90 -7.57
C GLN A 169 -9.41 -3.25 -6.48
N LYS A 170 -9.56 -4.53 -6.14
CA LYS A 170 -10.45 -4.97 -5.06
C LYS A 170 -9.97 -4.49 -3.68
N ASN A 171 -8.66 -4.51 -3.42
CA ASN A 171 -8.13 -4.20 -2.10
C ASN A 171 -7.88 -2.70 -1.86
N TYR A 172 -7.58 -1.94 -2.92
CA TYR A 172 -7.18 -0.54 -2.79
C TYR A 172 -8.16 0.45 -3.42
N ASP A 173 -8.84 0.06 -4.50
CA ASP A 173 -9.72 0.96 -5.24
C ASP A 173 -11.19 0.74 -4.86
N GLY A 174 -11.49 -0.21 -3.97
CA GLY A 174 -12.83 -0.47 -3.46
C GLY A 174 -13.78 -1.13 -4.46
N LEU A 175 -13.26 -1.64 -5.58
CA LEU A 175 -14.07 -2.40 -6.52
C LEU A 175 -14.51 -3.69 -5.87
N LYS A 176 -15.82 -3.93 -5.88
CA LYS A 176 -16.43 -5.17 -5.39
C LYS A 176 -16.88 -6.01 -6.57
N ASP A 177 -16.70 -7.32 -6.48
CA ASP A 177 -17.44 -8.21 -7.36
C ASP A 177 -18.91 -8.05 -7.02
N VAL A 178 -19.64 -7.37 -7.87
CA VAL A 178 -21.10 -7.42 -7.84
C VAL A 178 -21.49 -8.77 -8.46
N GLN A 179 -21.30 -9.84 -7.68
CA GLN A 179 -22.06 -11.03 -7.92
C GLN A 179 -23.44 -10.74 -7.32
N ASP A 180 -24.36 -10.33 -8.14
CA ASP A 180 -25.77 -10.48 -7.84
C ASP A 180 -26.00 -11.99 -7.73
N HIS A 181 -25.74 -12.55 -6.55
CA HIS A 181 -26.37 -13.78 -6.17
C HIS A 181 -27.85 -13.44 -6.11
N VAL A 182 -28.51 -13.58 -7.25
CA VAL A 182 -29.96 -13.80 -7.25
C VAL A 182 -30.11 -15.12 -6.48
N VAL A 183 -30.16 -15.01 -5.15
CA VAL A 183 -30.71 -16.06 -4.34
C VAL A 183 -32.15 -16.09 -4.77
N SER A 184 -32.43 -16.91 -5.80
CA SER A 184 -33.81 -17.30 -6.06
C SER A 184 -34.25 -17.90 -4.74
N THR A 185 -35.23 -17.28 -4.10
CA THR A 185 -35.92 -17.82 -2.94
C THR A 185 -36.73 -19.06 -3.27
N GLY A 186 -36.52 -19.62 -4.46
CA GLY A 186 -36.95 -20.97 -4.80
C GLY A 186 -36.16 -21.94 -3.91
N ASP A 187 -36.90 -22.64 -3.07
CA ASP A 187 -36.34 -23.69 -2.20
C ASP A 187 -35.48 -24.61 -3.07
N PRO A 188 -34.17 -24.78 -2.88
CA PRO A 188 -33.28 -25.60 -3.71
C PRO A 188 -33.73 -27.07 -3.81
N LEU A 189 -34.64 -27.45 -2.97
CA LEU A 189 -35.28 -28.78 -2.94
C LEU A 189 -36.66 -28.79 -3.64
N GLY A 190 -37.06 -27.69 -4.29
CA GLY A 190 -38.42 -27.55 -4.84
C GLY A 190 -39.43 -27.18 -3.75
N ASP A 191 -40.63 -26.88 -4.17
CA ASP A 191 -41.75 -26.58 -3.25
C ASP A 191 -41.93 -27.73 -2.25
N LYS A 192 -42.01 -27.38 -0.95
CA LYS A 192 -42.26 -28.35 0.10
C LYS A 192 -43.56 -29.12 -0.23
N GLN A 193 -43.40 -30.29 -0.76
CA GLN A 193 -44.54 -31.18 -0.99
C GLN A 193 -45.14 -31.54 0.36
N SER A 194 -46.45 -31.46 0.47
CA SER A 194 -47.12 -31.93 1.67
C SER A 194 -46.96 -33.45 1.83
N ARG A 195 -47.03 -33.94 3.06
CA ARG A 195 -46.91 -35.36 3.32
C ARG A 195 -47.90 -36.18 2.53
N GLU A 196 -49.11 -35.63 2.25
CA GLU A 196 -50.16 -36.23 1.48
C GLU A 196 -49.78 -36.31 -0.01
N GLN A 197 -49.17 -35.27 -0.57
CA GLN A 197 -48.67 -35.29 -1.98
C GLN A 197 -47.50 -36.28 -2.16
N ILE A 198 -46.69 -36.48 -1.17
CA ILE A 198 -45.62 -37.47 -1.19
C ILE A 198 -46.21 -38.88 -1.10
N GLN A 199 -47.21 -39.10 -0.23
CA GLN A 199 -47.89 -40.38 -0.12
C GLN A 199 -48.60 -40.77 -1.41
N GLU A 200 -49.36 -39.83 -2.02
CA GLU A 200 -50.08 -40.06 -3.29
C GLU A 200 -49.10 -40.41 -4.42
N LYS A 201 -47.97 -39.72 -4.50
CA LYS A 201 -46.95 -39.99 -5.52
C LYS A 201 -46.24 -41.35 -5.42
N TYR A 202 -46.16 -41.94 -4.23
CA TYR A 202 -45.48 -43.19 -3.99
C TYR A 202 -46.43 -44.36 -3.61
N GLN A 203 -47.74 -44.13 -3.69
CA GLN A 203 -48.75 -45.14 -3.36
C GLN A 203 -48.67 -46.32 -4.33
N ASP A 204 -48.42 -46.06 -5.61
CA ASP A 204 -48.32 -47.09 -6.65
C ASP A 204 -47.04 -47.95 -6.50
N ILE A 205 -46.03 -47.52 -5.73
CA ILE A 205 -44.77 -48.25 -5.52
C ILE A 205 -44.88 -49.18 -4.29
N ILE A 206 -45.84 -48.95 -3.42
CA ILE A 206 -46.00 -49.67 -2.17
C ILE A 206 -46.97 -50.87 -2.34
N GLU A 207 -47.79 -50.86 -3.46
CA GLU A 207 -48.75 -51.95 -3.73
C GLU A 207 -48.23 -53.03 -4.67
N GLU A 208 -46.97 -52.98 -5.11
CA GLU A 208 -46.24 -54.08 -5.76
C GLU A 208 -45.41 -54.86 -4.71
#